data_3964c6e66d51a7b63ea00314ba204a4b
#
_entry.id   3964c6e66d51a7b63ea00314ba204a4b
#
_cell.length_a   1.000
_cell.length_b   1.000
_cell.length_c   1.000
_cell.angle_alpha   90.00
_cell.angle_beta   90.00
_cell.angle_gamma   90.00
#
_symmetry.space_group_name_H-M   'P 1'
#
loop_
_entity.id
_entity.type
_entity.pdbx_description
1 polymer ?
#
loop_
_entity_poly.entity_id
_entity_poly.type
_entity_poly.pdbx_seq_one_letter_code
_entity_poly.pdbx_strand_id
1 'polypeptide(L)'
;MIKIRYHIYILFLCCSFNFTVLASNFVEEENFVTSFADSAISILSSESLSDAERTSSFTELVMSSIDLNLISKFVLSKAWKNASDEQKEEYLIAFKDYFVNSYANKLDQYTGEKVDVIGSQEAGKYVIVESNIIREGTDTLKINLKWRLLNKDNQIKIIDLNIEGISLVIAQREEFQSFLANNDYDLDKLIEKIVSVSD
;
A
#
# COMPACT_ATOMS: atom_id res chain seq x y z
N MET A 1 37.37 -20.00 -72.09
CA MET A 1 37.07 -20.33 -70.69
C MET A 1 36.66 -19.06 -69.97
N ILE A 2 35.33 -18.85 -69.84
CA ILE A 2 34.75 -17.62 -69.20
C ILE A 2 34.47 -17.96 -67.79
N LYS A 3 35.10 -17.27 -66.81
CA LYS A 3 34.83 -17.39 -65.40
C LYS A 3 33.74 -16.41 -65.03
N ILE A 4 32.55 -16.90 -64.73
CA ILE A 4 31.42 -16.14 -64.20
C ILE A 4 31.63 -15.96 -62.69
N ARG A 5 31.82 -14.72 -62.23
CA ARG A 5 31.90 -14.35 -60.79
C ARG A 5 30.49 -13.98 -60.31
N TYR A 6 29.90 -14.81 -59.47
CA TYR A 6 28.66 -14.50 -58.81
C TYR A 6 28.91 -13.54 -57.65
N HIS A 7 28.33 -12.36 -57.72
CA HIS A 7 28.27 -11.43 -56.58
C HIS A 7 27.00 -11.73 -55.81
N ILE A 8 27.16 -12.29 -54.61
CA ILE A 8 26.06 -12.48 -53.69
C ILE A 8 25.86 -11.14 -52.92
N TYR A 9 24.77 -10.42 -53.23
CA TYR A 9 24.33 -9.30 -52.45
C TYR A 9 23.53 -9.86 -51.26
N ILE A 10 24.15 -9.80 -50.06
CA ILE A 10 23.43 -10.05 -48.77
C ILE A 10 22.66 -8.79 -48.46
N LEU A 11 21.35 -8.84 -48.68
CA LEU A 11 20.42 -7.78 -48.27
C LEU A 11 20.23 -7.90 -46.77
N PHE A 12 20.90 -7.01 -45.99
CA PHE A 12 20.74 -6.90 -44.54
C PHE A 12 19.41 -6.21 -44.26
N LEU A 13 18.35 -6.98 -44.05
CA LEU A 13 17.04 -6.46 -43.63
C LEU A 13 17.11 -6.06 -42.18
N CYS A 14 17.42 -4.76 -41.91
CA CYS A 14 17.31 -4.17 -40.60
C CYS A 14 15.84 -4.14 -40.15
N CYS A 15 15.37 -5.18 -39.44
CA CYS A 15 14.14 -5.13 -38.70
C CYS A 15 14.32 -4.15 -37.53
N SER A 16 13.89 -2.92 -37.73
CA SER A 16 13.74 -1.93 -36.64
C SER A 16 12.64 -2.45 -35.71
N PHE A 17 13.00 -3.10 -34.63
CA PHE A 17 12.10 -3.37 -33.53
C PHE A 17 11.77 -2.04 -32.88
N ASN A 18 10.61 -1.49 -33.23
CA ASN A 18 10.02 -0.40 -32.46
C ASN A 18 9.57 -0.97 -31.12
N PHE A 19 10.40 -0.81 -30.08
CA PHE A 19 9.93 -0.96 -28.72
C PHE A 19 8.99 0.21 -28.45
N THR A 20 7.69 -0.01 -28.60
CA THR A 20 6.69 0.84 -27.98
C THR A 20 6.85 0.66 -26.48
N VAL A 21 7.43 1.63 -25.81
CA VAL A 21 7.28 1.79 -24.37
C VAL A 21 5.78 1.99 -24.18
N LEU A 22 5.10 0.96 -23.69
CA LEU A 22 3.74 1.09 -23.20
C LEU A 22 3.85 2.03 -21.98
N ALA A 23 3.47 3.29 -22.17
CA ALA A 23 3.20 4.18 -21.05
C ALA A 23 2.20 3.44 -20.14
N SER A 24 2.42 3.47 -18.82
CA SER A 24 1.56 2.76 -17.89
C SER A 24 0.12 3.24 -18.09
N ASN A 25 -0.81 2.31 -18.25
CA ASN A 25 -2.24 2.63 -18.35
C ASN A 25 -2.85 3.02 -17.00
N PHE A 26 -2.03 3.19 -15.94
CA PHE A 26 -2.46 3.37 -14.55
C PHE A 26 -2.12 4.78 -14.01
N VAL A 27 -2.25 5.80 -14.85
CA VAL A 27 -1.97 7.20 -14.50
C VAL A 27 -2.87 7.70 -13.37
N GLU A 28 -4.10 7.21 -13.29
CA GLU A 28 -5.04 7.58 -12.22
C GLU A 28 -4.57 7.03 -10.86
N GLU A 29 -4.10 5.79 -10.83
CA GLU A 29 -3.57 5.15 -9.63
C GLU A 29 -2.24 5.79 -9.18
N GLU A 30 -1.36 6.14 -10.10
CA GLU A 30 -0.12 6.87 -9.81
C GLU A 30 -0.42 8.26 -9.25
N ASN A 31 -1.36 9.00 -9.86
CA ASN A 31 -1.81 10.31 -9.37
C ASN A 31 -2.49 10.21 -8.00
N PHE A 32 -3.24 9.14 -7.76
CA PHE A 32 -3.86 8.89 -6.46
C PHE A 32 -2.79 8.74 -5.37
N VAL A 33 -1.76 7.92 -5.61
CA VAL A 33 -0.65 7.74 -4.64
C VAL A 33 0.12 9.04 -4.43
N THR A 34 0.42 9.77 -5.50
CA THR A 34 1.09 11.07 -5.42
C THR A 34 0.27 12.05 -4.58
N SER A 35 -1.02 12.19 -4.88
CA SER A 35 -1.91 13.11 -4.16
C SER A 35 -2.07 12.73 -2.69
N PHE A 36 -2.16 11.42 -2.40
CA PHE A 36 -2.19 10.91 -1.02
C PHE A 36 -0.91 11.27 -0.27
N ALA A 37 0.25 11.02 -0.89
CA ALA A 37 1.55 11.31 -0.29
C ALA A 37 1.74 12.81 -0.04
N ASP A 38 1.42 13.65 -1.03
CA ASP A 38 1.53 15.11 -0.91
C ASP A 38 0.60 15.65 0.20
N SER A 39 -0.62 15.12 0.30
CA SER A 39 -1.56 15.49 1.35
C SER A 39 -1.06 15.06 2.73
N ALA A 40 -0.52 13.84 2.84
CA ALA A 40 0.07 13.33 4.07
C ALA A 40 1.26 14.21 4.52
N ILE A 41 2.19 14.50 3.60
CA ILE A 41 3.33 15.37 3.85
C ILE A 41 2.88 16.77 4.28
N SER A 42 1.90 17.36 3.60
CA SER A 42 1.35 18.68 3.92
C SER A 42 0.77 18.74 5.34
N ILE A 43 0.03 17.70 5.75
CA ILE A 43 -0.52 17.60 7.10
C ILE A 43 0.61 17.46 8.13
N LEU A 44 1.56 16.56 7.89
CA LEU A 44 2.63 16.23 8.82
C LEU A 44 3.63 17.38 9.02
N SER A 45 3.90 18.16 7.96
CA SER A 45 4.81 19.31 8.00
C SER A 45 4.16 20.62 8.43
N SER A 46 2.84 20.62 8.71
CA SER A 46 2.13 21.86 9.04
C SER A 46 2.51 22.38 10.45
N GLU A 47 3.13 23.53 10.49
CA GLU A 47 3.44 24.26 11.74
C GLU A 47 2.20 24.98 12.33
N SER A 48 1.14 25.15 11.52
CA SER A 48 -0.09 25.84 11.94
C SER A 48 -1.09 24.93 12.66
N LEU A 49 -0.95 23.61 12.54
CA LEU A 49 -1.81 22.63 13.20
C LEU A 49 -1.20 22.21 14.54
N SER A 50 -2.04 22.10 15.57
CA SER A 50 -1.67 21.39 16.80
C SER A 50 -1.47 19.89 16.53
N ASP A 51 -0.81 19.18 17.44
CA ASP A 51 -0.57 17.72 17.30
C ASP A 51 -1.88 16.95 17.19
N ALA A 52 -2.91 17.35 17.94
CA ALA A 52 -4.23 16.73 17.87
C ALA A 52 -4.92 16.95 16.51
N GLU A 53 -4.86 18.18 15.95
CA GLU A 53 -5.42 18.50 14.64
C GLU A 53 -4.66 17.77 13.54
N ARG A 54 -3.33 17.67 13.63
CA ARG A 54 -2.48 16.95 12.70
C ARG A 54 -2.82 15.45 12.68
N THR A 55 -2.92 14.85 13.87
CA THR A 55 -3.34 13.44 14.02
C THR A 55 -4.74 13.20 13.46
N SER A 56 -5.70 14.08 13.77
CA SER A 56 -7.07 13.97 13.26
C SER A 56 -7.13 14.06 11.74
N SER A 57 -6.46 15.07 11.15
CA SER A 57 -6.45 15.29 9.70
C SER A 57 -5.76 14.14 8.95
N PHE A 58 -4.65 13.63 9.49
CA PHE A 58 -3.98 12.47 8.90
C PHE A 58 -4.84 11.21 9.00
N THR A 59 -5.49 10.99 10.14
CA THR A 59 -6.42 9.87 10.33
C THR A 59 -7.56 9.93 9.29
N GLU A 60 -8.16 11.09 9.08
CA GLU A 60 -9.22 11.28 8.08
C GLU A 60 -8.72 10.98 6.66
N LEU A 61 -7.54 11.48 6.28
CA LEU A 61 -6.90 11.19 5.00
C LEU A 61 -6.70 9.69 4.80
N VAL A 62 -6.13 9.01 5.79
CA VAL A 62 -5.88 7.56 5.72
C VAL A 62 -7.20 6.80 5.62
N MET A 63 -8.18 7.09 6.48
CA MET A 63 -9.46 6.39 6.52
C MET A 63 -10.28 6.60 5.26
N SER A 64 -10.19 7.76 4.62
CA SER A 64 -10.83 8.01 3.33
C SER A 64 -10.13 7.31 2.15
N SER A 65 -8.84 6.99 2.28
CA SER A 65 -8.02 6.44 1.21
C SER A 65 -7.88 4.91 1.23
N ILE A 66 -8.10 4.24 2.37
CA ILE A 66 -8.01 2.79 2.51
C ILE A 66 -9.38 2.09 2.45
N ASP A 67 -9.40 0.81 2.05
CA ASP A 67 -10.56 -0.07 2.27
C ASP A 67 -10.37 -0.87 3.55
N LEU A 68 -10.61 -0.20 4.70
CA LEU A 68 -10.43 -0.82 6.01
C LEU A 68 -11.32 -2.04 6.21
N ASN A 69 -12.53 -2.04 5.64
CA ASN A 69 -13.46 -3.15 5.73
C ASN A 69 -12.93 -4.39 4.99
N LEU A 70 -12.33 -4.21 3.81
CA LEU A 70 -11.71 -5.31 3.08
C LEU A 70 -10.47 -5.83 3.84
N ILE A 71 -9.63 -4.91 4.32
CA ILE A 71 -8.40 -5.24 5.06
C ILE A 71 -8.74 -6.03 6.34
N SER A 72 -9.65 -5.55 7.16
CA SER A 72 -10.03 -6.19 8.43
C SER A 72 -10.54 -7.62 8.24
N LYS A 73 -11.40 -7.83 7.23
CA LYS A 73 -11.90 -9.17 6.87
C LYS A 73 -10.80 -10.10 6.39
N PHE A 74 -9.87 -9.58 5.60
CA PHE A 74 -8.73 -10.35 5.11
C PHE A 74 -7.79 -10.76 6.25
N VAL A 75 -7.52 -9.85 7.17
CA VAL A 75 -6.67 -10.08 8.35
C VAL A 75 -7.28 -11.14 9.25
N LEU A 76 -8.56 -11.06 9.53
CA LEU A 76 -9.27 -12.05 10.36
C LEU A 76 -9.44 -13.42 9.67
N SER A 77 -9.44 -13.45 8.32
CA SER A 77 -9.39 -14.67 7.51
C SER A 77 -10.52 -15.67 7.81
N LYS A 78 -10.17 -16.90 8.25
CA LYS A 78 -11.15 -17.95 8.54
C LYS A 78 -12.03 -17.61 9.75
N ALA A 79 -11.51 -16.92 10.75
CA ALA A 79 -12.27 -16.53 11.93
C ALA A 79 -13.43 -15.60 11.55
N TRP A 80 -13.28 -14.71 10.55
CA TRP A 80 -14.38 -13.90 10.02
C TRP A 80 -15.59 -14.73 9.57
N LYS A 81 -15.35 -15.88 8.92
CA LYS A 81 -16.44 -16.73 8.40
C LYS A 81 -17.21 -17.44 9.51
N ASN A 82 -16.57 -17.69 10.64
CA ASN A 82 -17.12 -18.43 11.77
C ASN A 82 -17.69 -17.51 12.85
N ALA A 83 -17.40 -16.21 12.78
CA ALA A 83 -17.84 -15.20 13.74
C ALA A 83 -19.36 -14.96 13.64
N SER A 84 -20.00 -14.68 14.78
CA SER A 84 -21.36 -14.17 14.82
C SER A 84 -21.43 -12.74 14.23
N ASP A 85 -22.63 -12.24 13.99
CA ASP A 85 -22.79 -10.90 13.45
C ASP A 85 -22.39 -9.83 14.50
N GLU A 86 -22.66 -10.09 15.79
CA GLU A 86 -22.22 -9.28 16.93
C GLU A 86 -20.68 -9.20 16.99
N GLN A 87 -20.02 -10.37 16.95
CA GLN A 87 -18.56 -10.44 16.96
C GLN A 87 -17.92 -9.73 15.76
N LYS A 88 -18.54 -9.80 14.57
CA LYS A 88 -18.06 -9.06 13.39
C LYS A 88 -18.14 -7.56 13.58
N GLU A 89 -19.23 -7.06 14.16
CA GLU A 89 -19.42 -5.62 14.42
C GLU A 89 -18.41 -5.13 15.46
N GLU A 90 -18.28 -5.80 16.59
CA GLU A 90 -17.31 -5.50 17.64
C GLU A 90 -15.87 -5.51 17.11
N TYR A 91 -15.52 -6.55 16.34
CA TYR A 91 -14.20 -6.63 15.73
C TYR A 91 -13.92 -5.49 14.76
N LEU A 92 -14.87 -5.10 13.91
CA LEU A 92 -14.67 -4.00 12.95
C LEU A 92 -14.42 -2.66 13.68
N ILE A 93 -15.13 -2.41 14.78
CA ILE A 93 -14.93 -1.22 15.61
C ILE A 93 -13.54 -1.26 16.25
N ALA A 94 -13.22 -2.35 16.95
CA ALA A 94 -11.94 -2.54 17.62
C ALA A 94 -10.76 -2.48 16.63
N PHE A 95 -10.88 -3.11 15.46
CA PHE A 95 -9.83 -3.07 14.44
C PHE A 95 -9.59 -1.67 13.87
N LYS A 96 -10.64 -0.88 13.70
CA LYS A 96 -10.51 0.51 13.26
C LYS A 96 -9.71 1.33 14.27
N ASP A 97 -10.05 1.24 15.55
CA ASP A 97 -9.38 2.00 16.60
C ASP A 97 -7.92 1.52 16.78
N TYR A 98 -7.71 0.21 16.76
CA TYR A 98 -6.36 -0.39 16.73
C TYR A 98 -5.53 0.12 15.55
N PHE A 99 -6.10 0.14 14.35
CA PHE A 99 -5.41 0.62 13.15
C PHE A 99 -5.02 2.08 13.28
N VAL A 100 -5.95 2.93 13.68
CA VAL A 100 -5.70 4.38 13.86
C VAL A 100 -4.60 4.60 14.88
N ASN A 101 -4.69 3.99 16.06
CA ASN A 101 -3.74 4.19 17.15
C ASN A 101 -2.35 3.62 16.85
N SER A 102 -2.28 2.50 16.11
CA SER A 102 -1.00 1.90 15.69
C SER A 102 -0.19 2.81 14.75
N TYR A 103 -0.84 3.68 14.01
CA TYR A 103 -0.19 4.59 13.06
C TYR A 103 -0.14 6.04 13.55
N ALA A 104 -1.12 6.52 14.31
CA ALA A 104 -1.16 7.90 14.81
C ALA A 104 0.08 8.25 15.64
N ASN A 105 0.54 7.36 16.49
CA ASN A 105 1.71 7.57 17.36
C ASN A 105 3.07 7.56 16.60
N LYS A 106 3.06 7.35 15.28
CA LYS A 106 4.29 7.37 14.46
C LYS A 106 4.45 8.65 13.65
N LEU A 107 3.49 9.56 13.72
CA LEU A 107 3.47 10.79 12.93
C LEU A 107 4.57 11.78 13.34
N ASP A 108 5.01 11.74 14.59
CA ASP A 108 6.08 12.61 15.11
C ASP A 108 7.47 12.33 14.53
N GLN A 109 7.59 11.26 13.74
CA GLN A 109 8.87 10.82 13.15
C GLN A 109 9.12 11.43 11.76
N TYR A 110 8.19 12.23 11.22
CA TYR A 110 8.39 12.90 9.94
C TYR A 110 9.50 13.95 10.04
N THR A 111 10.49 13.88 9.15
CA THR A 111 11.68 14.75 9.14
C THR A 111 11.96 15.37 7.76
N GLY A 112 10.94 15.51 6.91
CA GLY A 112 11.08 16.13 5.60
C GLY A 112 11.27 15.13 4.44
N GLU A 113 10.77 13.92 4.58
CA GLU A 113 10.79 12.91 3.54
C GLU A 113 9.90 13.32 2.35
N LYS A 114 10.30 12.87 1.15
CA LYS A 114 9.52 12.98 -0.08
C LYS A 114 9.13 11.60 -0.58
N VAL A 115 7.99 11.51 -1.26
CA VAL A 115 7.56 10.30 -1.94
C VAL A 115 7.68 10.50 -3.45
N ASP A 116 8.46 9.65 -4.09
CA ASP A 116 8.70 9.67 -5.54
C ASP A 116 8.07 8.41 -6.16
N VAL A 117 7.01 8.59 -6.94
CA VAL A 117 6.34 7.49 -7.68
C VAL A 117 7.21 7.15 -8.88
N ILE A 118 7.60 5.87 -8.99
CA ILE A 118 8.53 5.40 -10.01
C ILE A 118 7.88 4.54 -11.09
N GLY A 119 6.62 4.15 -10.91
CA GLY A 119 5.85 3.44 -11.91
C GLY A 119 4.74 2.58 -11.32
N SER A 120 4.03 1.90 -12.20
CA SER A 120 2.91 1.03 -11.83
C SER A 120 2.83 -0.20 -12.72
N GLN A 121 2.16 -1.25 -12.23
CA GLN A 121 1.92 -2.48 -12.96
C GLN A 121 0.60 -3.12 -12.57
N GLU A 122 0.01 -3.85 -13.50
CA GLU A 122 -1.16 -4.68 -13.23
C GLU A 122 -0.78 -5.92 -12.40
N ALA A 123 -1.63 -6.27 -11.44
CA ALA A 123 -1.52 -7.46 -10.62
C ALA A 123 -2.90 -8.14 -10.48
N GLY A 124 -3.41 -8.70 -11.56
CA GLY A 124 -4.75 -9.25 -11.68
C GLY A 124 -5.81 -8.16 -11.61
N LYS A 125 -6.68 -8.15 -10.60
CA LYS A 125 -7.68 -7.10 -10.39
C LYS A 125 -7.16 -5.88 -9.62
N TYR A 126 -5.87 -5.88 -9.28
CA TYR A 126 -5.22 -4.83 -8.51
C TYR A 126 -4.22 -4.10 -9.38
N VAL A 127 -3.86 -2.90 -8.97
CA VAL A 127 -2.73 -2.15 -9.50
C VAL A 127 -1.70 -2.02 -8.37
N ILE A 128 -0.44 -2.28 -8.69
CA ILE A 128 0.68 -2.00 -7.80
C ILE A 128 1.33 -0.73 -8.30
N VAL A 129 1.30 0.32 -7.48
CA VAL A 129 2.11 1.52 -7.69
C VAL A 129 3.37 1.38 -6.85
N GLU A 130 4.52 1.65 -7.46
CA GLU A 130 5.81 1.61 -6.78
C GLU A 130 6.33 3.03 -6.57
N SER A 131 6.82 3.30 -5.37
CA SER A 131 7.39 4.58 -5.01
C SER A 131 8.58 4.41 -4.07
N ASN A 132 9.35 5.50 -3.88
CA ASN A 132 10.40 5.56 -2.89
C ASN A 132 10.11 6.69 -1.90
N ILE A 133 10.29 6.43 -0.62
CA ILE A 133 10.48 7.50 0.37
C ILE A 133 11.95 7.90 0.29
N ILE A 134 12.21 9.18 0.11
CA ILE A 134 13.55 9.76 0.02
C ILE A 134 13.69 10.78 1.15
N ARG A 135 14.71 10.57 1.99
CA ARG A 135 15.17 11.56 2.97
C ARG A 135 16.48 12.14 2.47
N GLU A 136 16.51 13.44 2.22
CA GLU A 136 17.72 14.14 1.82
C GLU A 136 18.58 14.44 3.07
N GLY A 137 19.88 14.22 2.99
CA GLY A 137 20.82 14.49 4.08
C GLY A 137 22.19 13.87 3.84
N THR A 138 23.03 13.83 4.88
CA THR A 138 24.37 13.25 4.84
C THR A 138 24.38 11.78 4.44
N ASP A 139 23.32 11.03 4.82
CA ASP A 139 23.07 9.66 4.39
C ASP A 139 21.69 9.62 3.74
N THR A 140 21.66 9.62 2.40
CA THR A 140 20.39 9.54 1.65
C THR A 140 19.73 8.20 1.93
N LEU A 141 18.64 8.22 2.69
CA LEU A 141 17.81 7.05 2.92
C LEU A 141 16.80 6.93 1.78
N LYS A 142 16.72 5.74 1.18
CA LYS A 142 15.73 5.40 0.18
C LYS A 142 15.02 4.12 0.61
N ILE A 143 13.71 4.23 0.86
CA ILE A 143 12.85 3.11 1.26
C ILE A 143 11.88 2.84 0.12
N ASN A 144 11.85 1.59 -0.36
CA ASN A 144 10.92 1.19 -1.40
C ASN A 144 9.54 0.88 -0.81
N LEU A 145 8.51 1.44 -1.45
CA LEU A 145 7.11 1.20 -1.15
C LEU A 145 6.39 0.62 -2.37
N LYS A 146 5.52 -0.37 -2.14
CA LYS A 146 4.57 -0.86 -3.13
C LYS A 146 3.16 -0.75 -2.57
N TRP A 147 2.37 0.11 -3.20
CA TRP A 147 0.97 0.37 -2.88
C TRP A 147 0.11 -0.58 -3.67
N ARG A 148 -0.62 -1.46 -3.00
CA ARG A 148 -1.62 -2.29 -3.66
C ARG A 148 -2.95 -1.57 -3.65
N LEU A 149 -3.44 -1.24 -4.84
CA LEU A 149 -4.66 -0.48 -5.05
C LEU A 149 -5.76 -1.37 -5.62
N LEU A 150 -6.98 -1.12 -5.20
CA LEU A 150 -8.18 -1.66 -5.79
C LEU A 150 -9.02 -0.51 -6.34
N ASN A 151 -9.25 -0.51 -7.65
CA ASN A 151 -10.19 0.41 -8.29
C ASN A 151 -11.52 -0.33 -8.43
N LYS A 152 -12.53 0.15 -7.73
CA LYS A 152 -13.88 -0.40 -7.76
C LYS A 152 -14.89 0.75 -7.82
N ASP A 153 -15.82 0.70 -8.77
CA ASP A 153 -16.87 1.70 -8.97
C ASP A 153 -16.30 3.13 -9.12
N ASN A 154 -15.16 3.26 -9.81
CA ASN A 154 -14.37 4.49 -9.97
C ASN A 154 -13.85 5.07 -8.64
N GLN A 155 -13.72 4.25 -7.63
CA GLN A 155 -13.08 4.62 -6.38
C GLN A 155 -11.80 3.80 -6.18
N ILE A 156 -10.67 4.51 -6.16
CA ILE A 156 -9.39 3.90 -5.86
C ILE A 156 -9.19 3.86 -4.35
N LYS A 157 -8.84 2.68 -3.83
CA LYS A 157 -8.55 2.47 -2.41
C LYS A 157 -7.25 1.70 -2.22
N ILE A 158 -6.49 2.07 -1.22
CA ILE A 158 -5.33 1.31 -0.76
C ILE A 158 -5.86 0.09 0.02
N ILE A 159 -5.37 -1.10 -0.34
CA ILE A 159 -5.73 -2.35 0.34
C ILE A 159 -4.51 -3.07 0.93
N ASP A 160 -3.31 -2.61 0.64
CA ASP A 160 -2.06 -3.07 1.25
C ASP A 160 -0.94 -2.08 0.98
N LEU A 161 0.00 -2.00 1.89
CA LEU A 161 1.26 -1.31 1.71
C LEU A 161 2.40 -2.29 2.00
N ASN A 162 3.28 -2.47 1.02
CA ASN A 162 4.49 -3.24 1.18
C ASN A 162 5.67 -2.28 1.37
N ILE A 163 6.42 -2.46 2.44
CA ILE A 163 7.61 -1.69 2.79
C ILE A 163 8.81 -2.62 2.72
N GLU A 164 9.77 -2.34 1.86
CA GLU A 164 10.99 -3.14 1.71
C GLU A 164 10.70 -4.65 1.54
N GLY A 165 9.66 -5.01 0.79
CA GLY A 165 9.28 -6.41 0.54
C GLY A 165 8.30 -7.00 1.57
N ILE A 166 7.99 -6.31 2.66
CA ILE A 166 7.09 -6.79 3.71
C ILE A 166 5.70 -6.16 3.54
N SER A 167 4.68 -6.97 3.26
CA SER A 167 3.27 -6.56 3.25
C SER A 167 2.77 -6.34 4.68
N LEU A 168 2.28 -5.14 4.98
CA LEU A 168 1.75 -4.82 6.30
C LEU A 168 0.48 -5.62 6.62
N VAL A 169 -0.39 -5.82 5.63
CA VAL A 169 -1.63 -6.56 5.81
C VAL A 169 -1.40 -8.07 6.01
N ILE A 170 -0.40 -8.63 5.32
CA ILE A 170 -0.02 -10.03 5.54
C ILE A 170 0.63 -10.20 6.91
N ALA A 171 1.55 -9.33 7.31
CA ALA A 171 2.18 -9.38 8.63
C ALA A 171 1.13 -9.28 9.76
N GLN A 172 0.16 -8.37 9.64
CA GLN A 172 -0.92 -8.24 10.60
C GLN A 172 -1.81 -9.49 10.66
N ARG A 173 -2.09 -10.09 9.49
CA ARG A 173 -2.84 -11.35 9.43
C ARG A 173 -2.10 -12.47 10.12
N GLU A 174 -0.81 -12.62 9.91
CA GLU A 174 0.01 -13.65 10.54
C GLU A 174 0.05 -13.47 12.06
N GLU A 175 0.17 -12.24 12.55
CA GLU A 175 0.08 -11.93 13.98
C GLU A 175 -1.25 -12.37 14.57
N PHE A 176 -2.38 -11.98 13.96
CA PHE A 176 -3.72 -12.33 14.47
C PHE A 176 -4.00 -13.82 14.38
N GLN A 177 -3.59 -14.48 13.30
CA GLN A 177 -3.76 -15.94 13.18
C GLN A 177 -2.92 -16.69 14.21
N SER A 178 -1.69 -16.23 14.50
CA SER A 178 -0.85 -16.80 15.55
C SER A 178 -1.48 -16.62 16.93
N PHE A 179 -2.01 -15.44 17.22
CA PHE A 179 -2.72 -15.19 18.48
C PHE A 179 -3.94 -16.10 18.63
N LEU A 180 -4.79 -16.18 17.61
CA LEU A 180 -5.98 -17.04 17.62
C LEU A 180 -5.63 -18.51 17.80
N ALA A 181 -4.59 -19.02 17.12
CA ALA A 181 -4.13 -20.39 17.25
C ALA A 181 -3.68 -20.73 18.68
N ASN A 182 -3.08 -19.76 19.39
CA ASN A 182 -2.65 -19.93 20.78
C ASN A 182 -3.75 -19.68 21.82
N ASN A 183 -4.96 -19.28 21.40
CA ASN A 183 -6.09 -18.97 22.27
C ASN A 183 -7.36 -19.69 21.83
N ASP A 184 -7.26 -20.93 21.38
CA ASP A 184 -8.39 -21.81 21.00
C ASP A 184 -9.28 -21.24 19.88
N TYR A 185 -8.74 -20.35 19.05
CA TYR A 185 -9.46 -19.59 18.02
C TYR A 185 -10.59 -18.73 18.58
N ASP A 186 -10.50 -18.33 19.84
CA ASP A 186 -11.44 -17.45 20.52
C ASP A 186 -11.29 -16.01 20.00
N LEU A 187 -12.33 -15.54 19.27
CA LEU A 187 -12.32 -14.21 18.68
C LEU A 187 -12.50 -13.10 19.74
N ASP A 188 -13.23 -13.37 20.81
CA ASP A 188 -13.49 -12.38 21.86
C ASP A 188 -12.16 -12.00 22.55
N LYS A 189 -11.29 -12.99 22.79
CA LYS A 189 -9.92 -12.73 23.30
C LYS A 189 -9.06 -11.89 22.35
N LEU A 190 -9.23 -12.07 21.03
CA LEU A 190 -8.53 -11.21 20.07
C LEU A 190 -9.07 -9.78 20.11
N ILE A 191 -10.38 -9.61 20.19
CA ILE A 191 -11.03 -8.30 20.33
C ILE A 191 -10.54 -7.60 21.60
N GLU A 192 -10.55 -8.28 22.74
CA GLU A 192 -10.00 -7.75 24.00
C GLU A 192 -8.53 -7.33 23.87
N LYS A 193 -7.69 -8.15 23.21
CA LYS A 193 -6.28 -7.83 22.98
C LYS A 193 -6.12 -6.54 22.17
N ILE A 194 -6.81 -6.41 21.04
CA ILE A 194 -6.66 -5.23 20.17
C ILE A 194 -7.22 -3.94 20.80
N VAL A 195 -8.29 -4.05 21.60
CA VAL A 195 -8.80 -2.93 22.40
C VAL A 195 -7.77 -2.51 23.44
N SER A 196 -7.17 -3.44 24.18
CA SER A 196 -6.17 -3.13 25.22
C SER A 196 -4.88 -2.46 24.70
N VAL A 197 -4.59 -2.60 23.42
CA VAL A 197 -3.43 -1.95 22.77
C VAL A 197 -3.81 -0.55 22.26
N SER A 198 -5.12 -0.31 22.11
CA SER A 198 -5.66 0.95 21.56
C SER A 198 -5.88 2.04 22.63
N ASP A 199 -5.95 1.64 23.91
CA ASP A 199 -6.06 2.52 25.09
C ASP A 199 -4.68 2.99 25.55
#